data_4b0476aba29537daae3387046feff4dd
#
_entry.id   4b0476aba29537daae3387046feff4dd
#
_cell.length_a   1.000
_cell.length_b   1.000
_cell.length_c   1.000
_cell.angle_alpha   90.00
_cell.angle_beta   90.00
_cell.angle_gamma   90.00
#
_symmetry.space_group_name_H-M   'P 1'
#
loop_
_entity.id
_entity.type
_entity.pdbx_description
1 polymer ?
#
loop_
_entity_poly.entity_id
_entity_poly.type
_entity_poly.pdbx_seq_one_letter_code
_entity_poly.pdbx_strand_id
1 'polypeptide(L)'
;MFRILSVASLIGILAVVGLARSQTPPRPAAVAHPARPTPPTRDPNTPGYVTARELPDGANAPANADGNFILGPTHIPAPELSPQQGVLQGTVFEFTMNSAASGIYPGIAREANTFGTPDPTDPGKLLVTTSHPAPYTRRVAVYVPKQYIPGTAAPFIVGTDGPDRELFTVLDNLIAQHRLPAMVAISISNGGGDAQGSERGLEYDTMSSRYAEFVEEEVLPLVEAQSHVKLTKDPEGRTTMGGSSGGSCALIMAWYHPELYHRVLTYSGTYVNQQWPYNAETPHGAWEFHEHLIPNSPAKPLRIWMEVGDRDLLNPNVMTDQMHDWVVANENMAKVLAAKGYHYQFVFVRNAGHTDHAVKQQTLPEALEYVWAGYSLPGAKN
;
A
#
# COMPACT_ATOMS: atom_id res chain seq x y z
N MET A 1 -84.71 -2.60 43.81
CA MET A 1 -83.27 -2.39 44.15
C MET A 1 -82.46 -3.46 43.51
N PHE A 2 -82.06 -3.28 42.28
CA PHE A 2 -81.15 -4.22 41.56
C PHE A 2 -79.91 -3.45 41.07
N ARG A 3 -78.75 -3.89 41.51
CA ARG A 3 -77.46 -3.39 41.05
C ARG A 3 -77.05 -4.14 39.85
N ILE A 4 -76.80 -3.48 38.74
CA ILE A 4 -76.22 -4.04 37.51
C ILE A 4 -74.70 -3.81 37.58
N LEU A 5 -73.91 -4.93 37.53
CA LEU A 5 -72.48 -4.88 37.39
C LEU A 5 -72.18 -4.83 35.89
N SER A 6 -71.49 -3.78 35.47
CA SER A 6 -70.91 -3.74 34.11
C SER A 6 -69.48 -4.34 34.10
N VAL A 7 -69.28 -5.36 33.29
CA VAL A 7 -67.99 -5.94 33.05
C VAL A 7 -67.36 -5.21 31.84
N ALA A 8 -66.26 -4.52 32.05
CA ALA A 8 -65.45 -3.92 30.95
C ALA A 8 -64.41 -4.91 30.46
N SER A 9 -64.56 -5.33 29.20
CA SER A 9 -63.56 -6.16 28.52
C SER A 9 -62.43 -5.26 28.00
N LEU A 10 -61.22 -5.47 28.53
CA LEU A 10 -60.00 -4.87 28.02
C LEU A 10 -59.48 -5.71 26.84
N ILE A 11 -59.56 -5.20 25.62
CA ILE A 11 -58.91 -5.78 24.45
C ILE A 11 -57.47 -5.25 24.40
N GLY A 12 -56.49 -6.09 24.72
CA GLY A 12 -55.08 -5.79 24.58
C GLY A 12 -54.63 -5.90 23.12
N ILE A 13 -54.21 -4.81 22.51
CA ILE A 13 -53.58 -4.81 21.20
C ILE A 13 -52.09 -5.10 21.41
N LEU A 14 -51.64 -6.31 21.03
CA LEU A 14 -50.21 -6.62 20.92
C LEU A 14 -49.68 -5.94 19.67
N ALA A 15 -48.91 -4.88 19.81
CA ALA A 15 -48.10 -4.31 18.74
C ALA A 15 -46.84 -5.19 18.53
N VAL A 16 -46.81 -5.97 17.46
CA VAL A 16 -45.61 -6.69 17.00
C VAL A 16 -44.72 -5.67 16.33
N VAL A 17 -43.70 -5.19 17.06
CA VAL A 17 -42.59 -4.40 16.46
C VAL A 17 -41.72 -5.34 15.70
N GLY A 18 -41.92 -5.40 14.39
CA GLY A 18 -41.02 -6.09 13.47
C GLY A 18 -39.68 -5.35 13.38
N LEU A 19 -38.63 -5.90 13.98
CA LEU A 19 -37.26 -5.46 13.75
C LEU A 19 -36.90 -5.75 12.28
N ALA A 20 -37.02 -4.77 11.41
CA ALA A 20 -36.46 -4.79 10.09
C ALA A 20 -34.93 -4.85 10.20
N ARG A 21 -34.36 -6.04 10.08
CA ARG A 21 -32.90 -6.18 9.89
C ARG A 21 -32.57 -5.54 8.55
N SER A 22 -31.89 -4.40 8.61
CA SER A 22 -31.19 -3.80 7.47
C SER A 22 -30.22 -4.85 6.92
N GLN A 23 -30.56 -5.50 5.82
CA GLN A 23 -29.63 -6.32 5.08
C GLN A 23 -28.70 -5.37 4.34
N THR A 24 -27.47 -5.27 4.80
CA THR A 24 -26.40 -4.68 4.03
C THR A 24 -26.32 -5.43 2.70
N PRO A 25 -26.38 -4.77 1.53
CA PRO A 25 -26.26 -5.46 0.26
C PRO A 25 -24.94 -6.26 0.24
N PRO A 26 -24.95 -7.48 -0.30
CA PRO A 26 -23.73 -8.29 -0.38
C PRO A 26 -22.66 -7.47 -1.12
N ARG A 27 -21.49 -7.34 -0.50
CA ARG A 27 -20.31 -6.77 -1.15
C ARG A 27 -20.11 -7.50 -2.47
N PRO A 28 -19.94 -6.80 -3.61
CA PRO A 28 -19.61 -7.45 -4.86
C PRO A 28 -18.43 -8.40 -4.61
N ALA A 29 -18.56 -9.65 -5.04
CA ALA A 29 -17.46 -10.59 -4.95
C ALA A 29 -16.27 -9.96 -5.68
N ALA A 30 -15.13 -9.86 -5.00
CA ALA A 30 -13.89 -9.44 -5.64
C ALA A 30 -13.72 -10.34 -6.88
N VAL A 31 -13.48 -9.73 -8.04
CA VAL A 31 -13.17 -10.48 -9.26
C VAL A 31 -11.91 -11.28 -8.90
N ALA A 32 -12.07 -12.61 -8.79
CA ALA A 32 -10.95 -13.47 -8.49
C ALA A 32 -10.01 -13.40 -9.71
N HIS A 33 -8.89 -12.69 -9.54
CA HIS A 33 -7.81 -12.74 -10.51
C HIS A 33 -7.35 -14.20 -10.62
N PRO A 34 -7.11 -14.71 -11.84
CA PRO A 34 -6.63 -16.08 -11.99
C PRO A 34 -5.32 -16.22 -11.23
N ALA A 35 -5.33 -17.08 -10.21
CA ALA A 35 -4.11 -17.42 -9.51
C ALA A 35 -3.11 -18.03 -10.50
N ARG A 36 -1.83 -17.75 -10.34
CA ARG A 36 -0.79 -18.40 -11.16
C ARG A 36 -0.94 -19.91 -11.04
N PRO A 37 -1.13 -20.65 -12.15
CA PRO A 37 -1.42 -22.08 -12.08
C PRO A 37 -0.26 -22.90 -11.52
N THR A 38 0.98 -22.44 -11.73
CA THR A 38 2.20 -23.05 -11.20
C THR A 38 3.15 -21.93 -10.77
N PRO A 39 3.61 -21.92 -9.51
CA PRO A 39 4.61 -20.97 -9.08
C PRO A 39 5.87 -21.07 -9.95
N PRO A 40 6.54 -19.96 -10.29
CA PRO A 40 7.80 -20.00 -11.01
C PRO A 40 8.84 -20.71 -10.16
N THR A 41 9.65 -21.59 -10.81
CA THR A 41 10.85 -22.11 -10.16
C THR A 41 11.81 -20.96 -9.91
N ARG A 42 12.18 -20.78 -8.65
CA ARG A 42 13.07 -19.69 -8.21
C ARG A 42 14.15 -20.23 -7.29
N ASP A 43 15.31 -20.49 -7.88
CA ASP A 43 16.54 -20.86 -7.19
C ASP A 43 17.56 -19.71 -7.27
N PRO A 44 18.63 -19.71 -6.48
CA PRO A 44 19.59 -18.61 -6.45
C PRO A 44 20.10 -18.11 -7.81
N ASN A 45 20.20 -18.99 -8.79
CA ASN A 45 20.74 -18.69 -10.13
C ASN A 45 19.72 -19.02 -11.25
N THR A 46 18.44 -18.88 -11.01
CA THR A 46 17.41 -19.15 -12.04
C THR A 46 17.64 -18.26 -13.27
N PRO A 47 17.77 -18.83 -14.49
CA PRO A 47 17.96 -18.05 -15.71
C PRO A 47 16.81 -17.04 -15.92
N GLY A 48 17.18 -15.83 -16.29
CA GLY A 48 16.21 -14.74 -16.50
C GLY A 48 15.86 -13.95 -15.24
N TYR A 49 16.20 -14.46 -14.04
CA TYR A 49 15.99 -13.78 -12.76
C TYR A 49 17.32 -13.20 -12.23
N VAL A 50 17.24 -12.28 -11.25
CA VAL A 50 18.44 -11.78 -10.58
C VAL A 50 19.08 -12.91 -9.76
N THR A 51 20.42 -12.95 -9.68
CA THR A 51 21.09 -13.83 -8.71
C THR A 51 20.69 -13.40 -7.29
N ALA A 52 20.30 -14.36 -6.47
CA ALA A 52 19.79 -14.11 -5.12
C ALA A 52 20.43 -15.04 -4.10
N ARG A 53 20.46 -14.62 -2.84
CA ARG A 53 20.88 -15.47 -1.72
C ARG A 53 19.65 -16.13 -1.10
N GLU A 54 19.63 -17.46 -1.13
CA GLU A 54 18.63 -18.23 -0.41
C GLU A 54 18.92 -18.21 1.09
N LEU A 55 17.88 -17.98 1.88
CA LEU A 55 17.98 -17.95 3.34
C LEU A 55 17.40 -19.24 3.95
N PRO A 56 17.81 -19.59 5.17
CA PRO A 56 17.16 -20.67 5.91
C PRO A 56 15.66 -20.42 6.05
N ASP A 57 14.86 -21.49 6.03
CA ASP A 57 13.40 -21.38 6.18
C ASP A 57 13.00 -20.66 7.47
N GLY A 58 12.06 -19.73 7.37
CA GLY A 58 11.63 -18.86 8.47
C GLY A 58 12.57 -17.70 8.79
N ALA A 59 13.70 -17.54 8.08
CA ALA A 59 14.61 -16.41 8.27
C ALA A 59 14.23 -15.21 7.41
N ASN A 60 14.53 -13.98 7.90
CA ASN A 60 14.37 -12.73 7.19
C ASN A 60 15.66 -12.28 6.50
N ALA A 61 15.53 -11.42 5.48
CA ALA A 61 16.66 -10.73 4.88
C ALA A 61 17.28 -9.77 5.92
N PRO A 62 18.65 -9.67 5.99
CA PRO A 62 19.30 -8.81 6.97
C PRO A 62 18.97 -7.33 6.69
N ALA A 63 18.52 -6.59 7.69
CA ALA A 63 18.12 -5.18 7.57
C ALA A 63 19.26 -4.21 7.14
N ASN A 64 20.51 -4.67 7.14
CA ASN A 64 21.69 -3.87 6.79
C ASN A 64 22.38 -4.31 5.48
N ALA A 65 21.72 -5.13 4.66
CA ALA A 65 22.30 -5.65 3.43
C ALA A 65 21.45 -5.33 2.21
N ASP A 66 22.07 -4.72 1.21
CA ASP A 66 21.50 -4.59 -0.14
C ASP A 66 21.52 -5.93 -0.88
N GLY A 67 20.70 -6.06 -1.92
CA GLY A 67 20.68 -7.18 -2.84
C GLY A 67 19.41 -8.01 -2.85
N ASN A 68 19.52 -9.23 -3.36
CA ASN A 68 18.38 -10.09 -3.64
C ASN A 68 18.40 -11.31 -2.72
N PHE A 69 17.23 -11.62 -2.13
CA PHE A 69 17.06 -12.69 -1.17
C PHE A 69 15.88 -13.57 -1.52
N ILE A 70 15.99 -14.87 -1.23
CA ILE A 70 14.88 -15.82 -1.33
C ILE A 70 14.55 -16.30 0.08
N LEU A 71 13.31 -16.08 0.51
CA LEU A 71 12.77 -16.59 1.77
C LEU A 71 12.11 -17.94 1.55
N GLY A 72 12.23 -18.82 2.54
CA GLY A 72 11.57 -20.12 2.57
C GLY A 72 10.05 -20.04 2.70
N PRO A 73 9.35 -21.19 2.66
CA PRO A 73 7.89 -21.25 2.61
C PRO A 73 7.19 -21.07 3.98
N THR A 74 7.93 -20.95 5.08
CA THR A 74 7.36 -20.79 6.43
C THR A 74 7.39 -19.34 6.87
N HIS A 75 6.21 -18.78 7.13
CA HIS A 75 6.03 -17.37 7.51
C HIS A 75 5.59 -17.28 8.97
N ILE A 76 6.51 -16.87 9.84
CA ILE A 76 6.26 -16.73 11.28
C ILE A 76 6.13 -15.24 11.60
N PRO A 77 5.00 -14.79 12.17
CA PRO A 77 4.83 -13.39 12.55
C PRO A 77 5.96 -12.93 13.50
N ALA A 78 6.51 -11.76 13.22
CA ALA A 78 7.53 -11.15 14.06
C ALA A 78 6.96 -10.77 15.44
N PRO A 79 7.72 -10.88 16.52
CA PRO A 79 7.24 -10.56 17.86
C PRO A 79 6.82 -9.09 18.01
N GLU A 80 7.34 -8.20 17.18
CA GLU A 80 7.01 -6.78 17.16
C GLU A 80 5.58 -6.47 16.70
N LEU A 81 4.87 -7.42 16.10
CA LEU A 81 3.46 -7.27 15.72
C LEU A 81 2.49 -7.31 16.91
N SER A 82 2.95 -7.72 18.06
CA SER A 82 2.15 -7.76 19.29
C SER A 82 2.64 -6.71 20.29
N PRO A 83 1.73 -6.04 21.02
CA PRO A 83 2.12 -5.12 22.08
C PRO A 83 3.05 -5.80 23.10
N GLN A 84 4.23 -5.22 23.33
CA GLN A 84 5.21 -5.75 24.24
C GLN A 84 5.08 -5.16 25.64
N GLN A 85 5.36 -5.94 26.65
CA GLN A 85 5.28 -5.50 28.04
C GLN A 85 6.25 -4.35 28.31
N GLY A 86 5.74 -3.26 28.91
CA GLY A 86 6.53 -2.08 29.25
C GLY A 86 6.74 -1.11 28.07
N VAL A 87 6.30 -1.44 26.86
CA VAL A 87 6.33 -0.53 25.73
C VAL A 87 5.11 0.40 25.77
N LEU A 88 5.36 1.69 25.76
CA LEU A 88 4.32 2.71 25.73
C LEU A 88 3.78 2.84 24.31
N GLN A 89 2.46 2.72 24.18
CA GLN A 89 1.78 2.87 22.90
C GLN A 89 1.62 4.36 22.53
N GLY A 90 1.82 4.65 21.24
CA GLY A 90 1.54 5.96 20.67
C GLY A 90 0.05 6.30 20.66
N THR A 91 -0.26 7.50 20.23
CA THR A 91 -1.64 7.98 20.08
C THR A 91 -2.03 7.93 18.61
N VAL A 92 -3.23 7.41 18.32
CA VAL A 92 -3.77 7.40 16.97
C VAL A 92 -4.88 8.46 16.88
N PHE A 93 -4.70 9.40 15.95
CA PHE A 93 -5.72 10.38 15.56
C PHE A 93 -6.37 9.91 14.26
N GLU A 94 -7.68 10.07 14.15
CA GLU A 94 -8.38 9.72 12.91
C GLU A 94 -9.27 10.89 12.48
N PHE A 95 -9.26 11.20 11.20
CA PHE A 95 -10.14 12.16 10.59
C PHE A 95 -10.56 11.72 9.18
N THR A 96 -11.53 12.42 8.63
CA THR A 96 -12.00 12.18 7.26
C THR A 96 -11.80 13.41 6.39
N MET A 97 -11.52 13.18 5.11
CA MET A 97 -11.47 14.19 4.07
C MET A 97 -12.59 13.93 3.06
N ASN A 98 -13.34 14.96 2.72
CA ASN A 98 -14.34 14.88 1.65
C ASN A 98 -13.68 15.19 0.30
N SER A 99 -13.68 14.24 -0.62
CA SER A 99 -13.05 14.40 -1.94
C SER A 99 -13.63 15.54 -2.76
N ALA A 100 -14.91 15.91 -2.54
CA ALA A 100 -15.51 17.07 -3.21
C ALA A 100 -14.80 18.41 -2.88
N ALA A 101 -14.01 18.46 -1.81
CA ALA A 101 -13.19 19.63 -1.45
C ALA A 101 -11.73 19.50 -1.97
N SER A 102 -11.36 18.37 -2.54
CA SER A 102 -10.01 18.15 -3.11
C SER A 102 -9.89 18.84 -4.47
N GLY A 103 -8.81 19.59 -4.64
CA GLY A 103 -8.43 20.16 -5.95
C GLY A 103 -7.79 19.12 -6.88
N ILE A 104 -7.26 18.04 -6.31
CA ILE A 104 -6.49 17.03 -7.05
C ILE A 104 -7.32 15.77 -7.33
N TYR A 105 -8.03 15.23 -6.31
CA TYR A 105 -8.83 14.02 -6.41
C TYR A 105 -10.27 14.24 -5.96
N PRO A 106 -11.12 14.89 -6.79
CA PRO A 106 -12.52 15.16 -6.46
C PRO A 106 -13.40 13.90 -6.41
N GLY A 107 -12.92 12.80 -6.96
CA GLY A 107 -13.55 11.49 -6.92
C GLY A 107 -14.18 11.07 -8.23
N ILE A 108 -13.86 9.83 -8.64
CA ILE A 108 -14.47 9.15 -9.78
C ILE A 108 -14.91 7.73 -9.38
N ALA A 109 -15.87 7.20 -10.13
CA ALA A 109 -16.19 5.78 -10.09
C ALA A 109 -16.23 5.24 -11.52
N ARG A 110 -15.84 3.97 -11.67
CA ARG A 110 -15.89 3.26 -12.93
C ARG A 110 -17.33 3.06 -13.39
N GLU A 111 -17.57 3.22 -14.70
CA GLU A 111 -18.86 2.86 -15.29
C GLU A 111 -19.15 1.37 -15.09
N ALA A 112 -20.39 1.05 -14.74
CA ALA A 112 -20.79 -0.32 -14.53
C ALA A 112 -20.61 -1.17 -15.80
N ASN A 113 -20.11 -2.39 -15.63
CA ASN A 113 -19.93 -3.39 -16.69
C ASN A 113 -18.98 -2.98 -17.82
N THR A 114 -18.09 -2.01 -17.62
CA THR A 114 -17.12 -1.60 -18.65
C THR A 114 -15.75 -2.27 -18.47
N PHE A 115 -15.44 -2.81 -17.29
CA PHE A 115 -14.17 -3.49 -17.05
C PHE A 115 -14.20 -4.92 -17.58
N GLY A 116 -13.15 -5.29 -18.31
CA GLY A 116 -13.00 -6.63 -18.85
C GLY A 116 -13.80 -6.89 -20.13
N THR A 117 -14.38 -5.87 -20.75
CA THR A 117 -15.05 -6.01 -22.05
C THR A 117 -14.02 -6.12 -23.16
N PRO A 118 -14.05 -7.16 -24.02
CA PRO A 118 -13.15 -7.25 -25.17
C PRO A 118 -13.31 -6.08 -26.12
N ASP A 119 -12.20 -5.61 -26.67
CA ASP A 119 -12.21 -4.60 -27.74
C ASP A 119 -12.88 -5.21 -28.99
N PRO A 120 -13.92 -4.58 -29.58
CA PRO A 120 -14.61 -5.13 -30.75
C PRO A 120 -13.74 -5.17 -32.00
N THR A 121 -12.65 -4.41 -32.05
CA THR A 121 -11.70 -4.35 -33.18
C THR A 121 -10.49 -5.25 -32.96
N ASP A 122 -10.17 -5.60 -31.72
CA ASP A 122 -9.10 -6.51 -31.32
C ASP A 122 -9.55 -7.35 -30.11
N PRO A 123 -10.18 -8.53 -30.32
CA PRO A 123 -10.68 -9.36 -29.23
C PRO A 123 -9.59 -9.85 -28.25
N GLY A 124 -8.32 -9.72 -28.61
CA GLY A 124 -7.18 -10.01 -27.74
C GLY A 124 -6.89 -8.91 -26.72
N LYS A 125 -7.58 -7.78 -26.79
CA LYS A 125 -7.45 -6.64 -25.89
C LYS A 125 -8.76 -6.38 -25.14
N LEU A 126 -8.64 -5.77 -23.99
CA LEU A 126 -9.78 -5.24 -23.27
C LEU A 126 -9.94 -3.74 -23.55
N LEU A 127 -11.20 -3.30 -23.65
CA LEU A 127 -11.51 -1.88 -23.68
C LEU A 127 -11.03 -1.22 -22.38
N VAL A 128 -10.43 -0.06 -22.53
CA VAL A 128 -10.12 0.81 -21.40
C VAL A 128 -11.43 1.26 -20.75
N THR A 129 -11.53 1.06 -19.45
CA THR A 129 -12.72 1.39 -18.67
C THR A 129 -12.96 2.90 -18.62
N THR A 130 -14.21 3.31 -18.78
CA THR A 130 -14.66 4.69 -18.58
C THR A 130 -15.11 4.92 -17.14
N SER A 131 -15.11 6.19 -16.70
CA SER A 131 -15.52 6.61 -15.37
C SER A 131 -16.42 7.86 -15.41
N HIS A 132 -17.11 8.11 -14.29
CA HIS A 132 -17.91 9.30 -14.04
C HIS A 132 -17.53 9.95 -12.71
N PRO A 133 -17.83 11.24 -12.48
CA PRO A 133 -17.63 11.89 -11.18
C PRO A 133 -18.41 11.18 -10.07
N ALA A 134 -17.71 10.85 -8.98
CA ALA A 134 -18.25 10.17 -7.81
C ALA A 134 -17.49 10.60 -6.55
N PRO A 135 -17.89 11.70 -5.90
CA PRO A 135 -17.27 12.13 -4.64
C PRO A 135 -17.36 11.06 -3.57
N TYR A 136 -16.35 10.98 -2.71
CA TYR A 136 -16.23 9.99 -1.64
C TYR A 136 -15.64 10.62 -0.38
N THR A 137 -15.61 9.85 0.69
CA THR A 137 -14.97 10.24 1.95
C THR A 137 -13.74 9.37 2.19
N ARG A 138 -12.58 10.00 2.34
CA ARG A 138 -11.30 9.38 2.65
C ARG A 138 -11.07 9.37 4.15
N ARG A 139 -10.56 8.27 4.69
CA ARG A 139 -10.10 8.17 6.07
C ARG A 139 -8.59 8.37 6.13
N VAL A 140 -8.14 9.12 7.13
CA VAL A 140 -6.71 9.29 7.45
C VAL A 140 -6.53 8.94 8.92
N ALA A 141 -5.62 8.01 9.19
CA ALA A 141 -5.20 7.66 10.54
C ALA A 141 -3.74 8.08 10.73
N VAL A 142 -3.47 8.81 11.80
CA VAL A 142 -2.16 9.36 12.15
C VAL A 142 -1.71 8.77 13.47
N TYR A 143 -0.67 7.96 13.43
CA TYR A 143 0.01 7.46 14.60
C TYR A 143 1.11 8.42 15.01
N VAL A 144 1.09 8.85 16.28
CA VAL A 144 2.13 9.70 16.89
C VAL A 144 2.77 8.90 18.03
N PRO A 145 4.08 8.59 17.94
CA PRO A 145 4.74 7.78 18.96
C PRO A 145 4.79 8.52 20.31
N LYS A 146 4.79 7.78 21.39
CA LYS A 146 4.87 8.35 22.75
C LYS A 146 6.15 9.16 22.97
N GLN A 147 7.20 8.84 22.22
CA GLN A 147 8.50 9.49 22.25
C GLN A 147 8.56 10.80 21.44
N TYR A 148 7.49 11.19 20.75
CA TYR A 148 7.44 12.45 20.02
C TYR A 148 7.60 13.63 20.98
N ILE A 149 8.48 14.55 20.65
CA ILE A 149 8.71 15.79 21.40
C ILE A 149 7.95 16.92 20.70
N PRO A 150 6.91 17.50 21.32
CA PRO A 150 6.13 18.57 20.72
C PRO A 150 6.98 19.74 20.20
N GLY A 151 6.69 20.18 18.98
CA GLY A 151 7.40 21.26 18.32
C GLY A 151 8.67 20.84 17.55
N THR A 152 9.15 19.60 17.72
CA THR A 152 10.26 19.07 16.90
C THR A 152 9.72 18.53 15.57
N ALA A 153 10.51 18.67 14.49
CA ALA A 153 10.18 18.12 13.19
C ALA A 153 10.38 16.59 13.20
N ALA A 154 9.28 15.83 13.18
CA ALA A 154 9.30 14.37 13.19
C ALA A 154 9.55 13.80 11.78
N PRO A 155 10.38 12.77 11.63
CA PRO A 155 10.36 11.95 10.45
C PRO A 155 9.03 11.21 10.34
N PHE A 156 8.65 10.76 9.13
CA PHE A 156 7.36 10.10 8.94
C PHE A 156 7.33 9.09 7.80
N ILE A 157 6.35 8.20 7.89
CA ILE A 157 5.99 7.25 6.83
C ILE A 157 4.56 7.50 6.37
N VAL A 158 4.35 7.56 5.04
CA VAL A 158 3.04 7.61 4.39
C VAL A 158 2.70 6.24 3.85
N GLY A 159 1.62 5.64 4.37
CA GLY A 159 1.10 4.36 3.91
C GLY A 159 -0.20 4.53 3.12
N THR A 160 -0.30 3.80 2.00
CA THR A 160 -1.49 3.69 1.18
C THR A 160 -2.46 2.63 1.72
N ASP A 161 -3.72 2.60 1.24
CA ASP A 161 -4.75 1.62 1.60
C ASP A 161 -5.04 1.50 3.11
N GLY A 162 -4.82 2.57 3.87
CA GLY A 162 -5.00 2.61 5.32
C GLY A 162 -6.44 2.44 5.84
N PRO A 163 -6.59 2.32 7.17
CA PRO A 163 -5.54 2.41 8.20
C PRO A 163 -4.77 1.09 8.42
N ASP A 164 -3.47 1.17 8.60
CA ASP A 164 -2.58 0.05 8.90
C ASP A 164 -2.19 0.02 10.39
N ARG A 165 -2.96 -0.70 11.20
CA ARG A 165 -2.76 -0.76 12.66
C ARG A 165 -1.61 -1.67 13.07
N GLU A 166 -1.23 -2.64 12.24
CA GLU A 166 -0.06 -3.48 12.49
C GLU A 166 1.22 -2.65 12.43
N LEU A 167 1.32 -1.77 11.43
CA LEU A 167 2.42 -0.80 11.33
C LEU A 167 2.56 0.02 12.63
N PHE A 168 1.45 0.48 13.22
CA PHE A 168 1.49 1.29 14.45
C PHE A 168 2.05 0.50 15.63
N THR A 169 1.64 -0.77 15.78
CA THR A 169 2.16 -1.65 16.84
C THR A 169 3.64 -1.97 16.66
N VAL A 170 4.05 -2.23 15.41
CA VAL A 170 5.47 -2.47 15.08
C VAL A 170 6.31 -1.24 15.39
N LEU A 171 5.82 -0.04 15.06
CA LEU A 171 6.52 1.21 15.36
C LEU A 171 6.66 1.45 16.86
N ASP A 172 5.63 1.18 17.68
CA ASP A 172 5.73 1.28 19.14
C ASP A 172 6.93 0.46 19.66
N ASN A 173 7.03 -0.80 19.21
CA ASN A 173 8.06 -1.73 19.66
C ASN A 173 9.46 -1.34 19.14
N LEU A 174 9.60 -1.06 17.85
CA LEU A 174 10.90 -0.72 17.24
C LEU A 174 11.46 0.62 17.75
N ILE A 175 10.60 1.62 17.96
CA ILE A 175 11.00 2.92 18.52
C ILE A 175 11.44 2.74 19.99
N ALA A 176 10.69 1.97 20.79
CA ALA A 176 11.07 1.69 22.18
C ALA A 176 12.40 0.92 22.28
N GLN A 177 12.70 0.06 21.33
CA GLN A 177 13.96 -0.69 21.21
C GLN A 177 15.11 0.14 20.59
N HIS A 178 14.88 1.40 20.21
CA HIS A 178 15.85 2.26 19.52
C HIS A 178 16.33 1.71 18.16
N ARG A 179 15.53 0.86 17.52
CA ARG A 179 15.78 0.31 16.18
C ARG A 179 15.30 1.27 15.08
N LEU A 180 14.32 2.12 15.38
CA LEU A 180 13.82 3.17 14.51
C LEU A 180 13.79 4.54 15.21
N PRO A 181 13.82 5.65 14.46
CA PRO A 181 13.58 6.97 15.02
C PRO A 181 12.15 7.10 15.54
N ALA A 182 11.91 8.03 16.49
CA ALA A 182 10.55 8.41 16.86
C ALA A 182 9.86 9.09 15.67
N MET A 183 9.09 8.33 14.90
CA MET A 183 8.46 8.79 13.66
C MET A 183 6.94 8.75 13.72
N VAL A 184 6.30 9.61 12.95
CA VAL A 184 4.85 9.63 12.71
C VAL A 184 4.53 8.64 11.58
N ALA A 185 3.42 7.90 11.70
CA ALA A 185 2.88 7.15 10.56
C ALA A 185 1.54 7.74 10.12
N ILE A 186 1.40 7.95 8.83
CA ILE A 186 0.22 8.53 8.19
C ILE A 186 -0.35 7.47 7.25
N SER A 187 -1.53 6.95 7.59
CA SER A 187 -2.13 5.84 6.86
C SER A 187 -3.41 6.35 6.18
N ILE A 188 -3.41 6.37 4.84
CA ILE A 188 -4.41 7.03 4.01
C ILE A 188 -5.24 5.98 3.28
N SER A 189 -6.58 6.02 3.41
CA SER A 189 -7.44 5.17 2.58
C SER A 189 -7.56 5.73 1.16
N ASN A 190 -7.80 4.85 0.19
CA ASN A 190 -8.09 5.23 -1.19
C ASN A 190 -9.56 5.62 -1.42
N GLY A 191 -9.88 6.08 -2.62
CA GLY A 191 -11.24 6.45 -3.04
C GLY A 191 -12.13 5.28 -3.48
N GLY A 192 -11.63 4.06 -3.41
CA GLY A 192 -12.39 2.86 -3.74
C GLY A 192 -12.20 2.34 -5.16
N GLY A 193 -12.72 1.12 -5.37
CA GLY A 193 -12.54 0.38 -6.61
C GLY A 193 -11.14 -0.24 -6.71
N ASP A 194 -10.83 -0.78 -7.87
CA ASP A 194 -9.54 -1.38 -8.21
C ASP A 194 -9.29 -1.28 -9.72
N ALA A 195 -8.01 -1.18 -10.13
CA ALA A 195 -7.54 -1.08 -11.51
C ALA A 195 -8.13 0.13 -12.30
N GLN A 196 -8.02 0.07 -13.62
CA GLN A 196 -8.36 1.17 -14.53
C GLN A 196 -9.79 1.69 -14.35
N GLY A 197 -9.95 3.01 -14.40
CA GLY A 197 -11.23 3.71 -14.30
C GLY A 197 -11.79 3.85 -12.88
N SER A 198 -11.19 3.22 -11.87
CA SER A 198 -11.53 3.44 -10.47
C SER A 198 -10.74 4.61 -9.88
N GLU A 199 -11.23 5.17 -8.76
CA GLU A 199 -10.49 6.22 -8.05
C GLU A 199 -9.14 5.70 -7.54
N ARG A 200 -9.09 4.50 -6.95
CA ARG A 200 -7.84 3.90 -6.49
C ARG A 200 -6.86 3.71 -7.65
N GLY A 201 -7.32 3.30 -8.83
CA GLY A 201 -6.48 3.20 -10.02
C GLY A 201 -5.96 4.57 -10.48
N LEU A 202 -6.81 5.60 -10.46
CA LEU A 202 -6.40 6.97 -10.77
C LEU A 202 -5.37 7.51 -9.76
N GLU A 203 -5.56 7.25 -8.46
CA GLU A 203 -4.67 7.69 -7.40
C GLU A 203 -3.30 6.99 -7.47
N TYR A 204 -3.28 5.68 -7.68
CA TYR A 204 -2.10 4.85 -7.43
C TYR A 204 -1.38 4.36 -8.69
N ASP A 205 -2.10 4.13 -9.78
CA ASP A 205 -1.52 3.56 -11.00
C ASP A 205 -1.19 4.61 -12.07
N THR A 206 -1.52 5.89 -11.82
CA THR A 206 -1.16 6.98 -12.73
C THR A 206 0.31 7.34 -12.57
N MET A 207 1.07 7.28 -13.67
CA MET A 207 2.50 7.63 -13.70
C MET A 207 2.65 9.16 -13.73
N SER A 208 2.55 9.79 -12.54
CA SER A 208 2.62 11.24 -12.39
C SER A 208 3.02 11.68 -10.99
N SER A 209 3.31 12.97 -10.81
CA SER A 209 3.59 13.63 -9.53
C SER A 209 2.36 13.76 -8.61
N ARG A 210 1.14 13.64 -9.15
CA ARG A 210 -0.11 14.10 -8.53
C ARG A 210 -0.41 13.52 -7.16
N TYR A 211 -0.10 12.24 -6.91
CA TYR A 211 -0.39 11.67 -5.59
C TYR A 211 0.56 12.21 -4.52
N ALA A 212 1.82 12.47 -4.85
CA ALA A 212 2.75 13.12 -3.92
C ALA A 212 2.33 14.57 -3.64
N GLU A 213 1.90 15.31 -4.67
CA GLU A 213 1.34 16.66 -4.54
C GLU A 213 0.08 16.67 -3.67
N PHE A 214 -0.85 15.72 -3.89
CA PHE A 214 -2.03 15.55 -3.04
C PHE A 214 -1.65 15.33 -1.57
N VAL A 215 -0.69 14.47 -1.31
CA VAL A 215 -0.22 14.24 0.07
C VAL A 215 0.39 15.51 0.65
N GLU A 216 1.28 16.18 -0.07
CA GLU A 216 1.99 17.37 0.43
C GLU A 216 1.05 18.57 0.64
N GLU A 217 0.12 18.81 -0.30
CA GLU A 217 -0.71 20.03 -0.32
C GLU A 217 -2.02 19.89 0.45
N GLU A 218 -2.64 18.69 0.43
CA GLU A 218 -3.97 18.50 1.01
C GLU A 218 -3.95 17.64 2.29
N VAL A 219 -3.09 16.61 2.39
CA VAL A 219 -3.09 15.69 3.53
C VAL A 219 -2.21 16.18 4.68
N LEU A 220 -0.92 16.47 4.41
CA LEU A 220 0.03 16.81 5.48
C LEU A 220 -0.36 18.04 6.30
N PRO A 221 -0.91 19.14 5.73
CA PRO A 221 -1.39 20.26 6.53
C PRO A 221 -2.50 19.88 7.53
N LEU A 222 -3.42 18.98 7.11
CA LEU A 222 -4.46 18.47 8.00
C LEU A 222 -3.89 17.54 9.07
N VAL A 223 -2.91 16.71 8.72
CA VAL A 223 -2.19 15.86 9.68
C VAL A 223 -1.55 16.71 10.77
N GLU A 224 -0.78 17.74 10.42
CA GLU A 224 -0.13 18.63 11.39
C GLU A 224 -1.17 19.31 12.29
N ALA A 225 -2.26 19.82 11.71
CA ALA A 225 -3.31 20.50 12.45
C ALA A 225 -4.11 19.59 13.39
N GLN A 226 -4.48 18.38 12.94
CA GLN A 226 -5.35 17.46 13.69
C GLN A 226 -4.59 16.66 14.77
N SER A 227 -3.34 16.32 14.52
CA SER A 227 -2.51 15.54 15.46
C SER A 227 -1.50 16.36 16.25
N HIS A 228 -1.44 17.69 16.02
CA HIS A 228 -0.54 18.63 16.71
C HIS A 228 0.93 18.24 16.61
N VAL A 229 1.32 17.68 15.48
CA VAL A 229 2.71 17.34 15.16
C VAL A 229 3.31 18.34 14.19
N LYS A 230 4.64 18.38 14.14
CA LYS A 230 5.39 19.05 13.09
C LYS A 230 6.14 17.99 12.31
N LEU A 231 5.98 17.99 10.98
CA LEU A 231 6.62 17.01 10.09
C LEU A 231 7.92 17.57 9.49
N THR A 232 8.90 16.69 9.29
CA THR A 232 10.16 17.09 8.67
C THR A 232 9.97 17.46 7.20
N LYS A 233 10.80 18.41 6.73
CA LYS A 233 10.94 18.76 5.31
C LYS A 233 12.15 18.05 4.67
N ASP A 234 12.96 17.34 5.45
CA ASP A 234 14.10 16.58 4.99
C ASP A 234 13.63 15.29 4.28
N PRO A 235 13.92 15.07 2.99
CA PRO A 235 13.52 13.87 2.25
C PRO A 235 14.11 12.57 2.83
N GLU A 236 15.26 12.64 3.53
CA GLU A 236 15.82 11.49 4.26
C GLU A 236 14.94 11.07 5.46
N GLY A 237 14.13 11.97 5.98
CA GLY A 237 13.16 11.69 7.05
C GLY A 237 11.77 11.30 6.55
N ARG A 238 11.59 10.97 5.27
CA ARG A 238 10.29 10.68 4.67
C ARG A 238 10.28 9.37 3.91
N THR A 239 9.34 8.49 4.25
CA THR A 239 9.15 7.18 3.63
C THR A 239 7.77 7.06 3.03
N THR A 240 7.67 6.41 1.87
CA THR A 240 6.41 5.97 1.25
C THR A 240 6.29 4.45 1.34
N MET A 241 5.07 3.94 1.61
CA MET A 241 4.83 2.51 1.78
C MET A 241 3.50 2.10 1.17
N GLY A 242 3.46 0.89 0.58
CA GLY A 242 2.21 0.30 0.13
C GLY A 242 2.32 -1.11 -0.40
N GLY A 243 1.15 -1.67 -0.72
CA GLY A 243 1.03 -2.99 -1.36
C GLY A 243 0.26 -2.90 -2.67
N SER A 244 0.55 -3.78 -3.63
CA SER A 244 -0.13 -3.79 -4.94
C SER A 244 0.01 -2.45 -5.67
N SER A 245 -1.08 -1.86 -6.17
CA SER A 245 -1.08 -0.50 -6.72
C SER A 245 -0.58 0.54 -5.70
N GLY A 246 -0.84 0.36 -4.41
CA GLY A 246 -0.25 1.20 -3.37
C GLY A 246 1.27 1.09 -3.28
N GLY A 247 1.85 -0.08 -3.62
CA GLY A 247 3.29 -0.28 -3.72
C GLY A 247 3.90 0.44 -4.92
N SER A 248 3.30 0.35 -6.11
CA SER A 248 3.74 1.17 -7.25
C SER A 248 3.58 2.66 -6.96
N CYS A 249 2.47 3.09 -6.34
CA CYS A 249 2.25 4.46 -5.91
C CYS A 249 3.36 4.97 -4.99
N ALA A 250 3.80 4.15 -4.02
CA ALA A 250 4.90 4.52 -3.13
C ALA A 250 6.20 4.83 -3.91
N LEU A 251 6.52 4.04 -4.94
CA LEU A 251 7.67 4.34 -5.80
C LEU A 251 7.39 5.53 -6.72
N ILE A 252 6.20 5.66 -7.29
CA ILE A 252 5.80 6.78 -8.16
C ILE A 252 5.97 8.11 -7.41
N MET A 253 5.52 8.20 -6.16
CA MET A 253 5.71 9.40 -5.33
C MET A 253 7.18 9.78 -5.22
N ALA A 254 8.04 8.85 -4.84
CA ALA A 254 9.48 9.11 -4.66
C ALA A 254 10.20 9.33 -6.00
N TRP A 255 9.73 8.73 -7.08
CA TRP A 255 10.31 8.89 -8.41
C TRP A 255 10.09 10.27 -9.00
N TYR A 256 8.86 10.78 -8.90
CA TYR A 256 8.50 12.10 -9.45
C TYR A 256 8.87 13.24 -8.50
N HIS A 257 8.97 12.97 -7.18
CA HIS A 257 9.36 13.93 -6.15
C HIS A 257 10.52 13.41 -5.27
N PRO A 258 11.71 13.17 -5.87
CA PRO A 258 12.86 12.74 -5.08
C PRO A 258 13.36 13.80 -4.08
N GLU A 259 12.95 15.07 -4.25
CA GLU A 259 13.20 16.12 -3.25
C GLU A 259 12.26 16.04 -2.03
N LEU A 260 11.20 15.22 -2.09
CA LEU A 260 10.28 15.00 -0.99
C LEU A 260 10.48 13.66 -0.29
N TYR A 261 10.82 12.58 -1.03
CA TYR A 261 10.89 11.22 -0.49
C TYR A 261 12.12 10.48 -0.99
N HIS A 262 12.93 9.93 -0.06
CA HIS A 262 14.09 9.11 -0.40
C HIS A 262 13.92 7.63 -0.06
N ARG A 263 12.85 7.23 0.65
CA ARG A 263 12.67 5.90 1.20
C ARG A 263 11.38 5.28 0.71
N VAL A 264 11.44 4.04 0.20
CA VAL A 264 10.30 3.36 -0.43
C VAL A 264 10.23 1.92 0.08
N LEU A 265 9.04 1.49 0.52
CA LEU A 265 8.76 0.13 0.97
C LEU A 265 7.54 -0.42 0.23
N THR A 266 7.71 -1.53 -0.51
CA THR A 266 6.64 -2.07 -1.36
C THR A 266 6.45 -3.58 -1.18
N TYR A 267 5.19 -3.99 -1.03
CA TYR A 267 4.77 -5.39 -1.07
C TYR A 267 4.02 -5.66 -2.36
N SER A 268 4.42 -6.66 -3.13
CA SER A 268 3.77 -7.03 -4.40
C SER A 268 3.53 -5.84 -5.33
N GLY A 269 4.50 -4.94 -5.48
CA GLY A 269 4.32 -3.69 -6.23
C GLY A 269 3.78 -3.92 -7.65
N THR A 270 2.76 -3.15 -8.04
CA THR A 270 2.11 -3.23 -9.35
C THR A 270 2.97 -2.57 -10.42
N TYR A 271 4.15 -3.15 -10.72
CA TYR A 271 5.06 -2.69 -11.77
C TYR A 271 4.71 -3.25 -13.15
N VAL A 272 3.41 -3.46 -13.37
CA VAL A 272 2.80 -4.02 -14.58
C VAL A 272 2.11 -2.92 -15.40
N ASN A 273 1.62 -3.27 -16.60
CA ASN A 273 0.88 -2.35 -17.46
C ASN A 273 -0.55 -2.14 -16.94
N GLN A 274 -0.72 -1.22 -15.99
CA GLN A 274 -1.99 -0.96 -15.32
C GLN A 274 -2.18 0.53 -15.01
N GLN A 275 -2.17 1.39 -16.01
CA GLN A 275 -2.39 2.82 -15.80
C GLN A 275 -3.72 3.26 -16.43
N TRP A 276 -4.34 4.27 -15.84
CA TRP A 276 -5.48 4.97 -16.40
C TRP A 276 -5.59 6.39 -15.79
N PRO A 277 -5.86 7.44 -16.58
CA PRO A 277 -5.99 7.42 -18.04
C PRO A 277 -4.68 7.08 -18.76
N TYR A 278 -4.77 6.75 -20.04
CA TYR A 278 -3.60 6.49 -20.88
C TYR A 278 -2.68 7.73 -20.94
N ASN A 279 -1.39 7.51 -20.85
CA ASN A 279 -0.35 8.52 -21.00
C ASN A 279 0.68 8.05 -22.05
N ALA A 280 0.85 8.83 -23.11
CA ALA A 280 1.77 8.51 -24.20
C ALA A 280 3.26 8.54 -23.78
N GLU A 281 3.60 9.23 -22.69
CA GLU A 281 4.98 9.26 -22.15
C GLU A 281 5.32 8.01 -21.36
N THR A 282 4.32 7.34 -20.83
CA THR A 282 4.42 6.09 -20.07
C THR A 282 3.32 5.12 -20.53
N PRO A 283 3.38 4.64 -21.80
CA PRO A 283 2.26 3.92 -22.41
C PRO A 283 1.90 2.61 -21.72
N HIS A 284 2.85 2.03 -20.98
CA HIS A 284 2.70 0.78 -20.23
C HIS A 284 2.65 1.01 -18.70
N GLY A 285 2.29 2.20 -18.25
CA GLY A 285 2.17 2.48 -16.82
C GLY A 285 3.46 2.19 -16.03
N ALA A 286 3.34 1.55 -14.87
CA ALA A 286 4.49 1.28 -14.01
C ALA A 286 5.47 0.21 -14.57
N TRP A 287 5.12 -0.51 -15.63
CA TRP A 287 6.04 -1.35 -16.39
C TRP A 287 7.21 -0.52 -16.96
N GLU A 288 6.97 0.74 -17.29
CA GLU A 288 7.99 1.66 -17.79
C GLU A 288 9.15 1.89 -16.82
N PHE A 289 8.98 1.66 -15.53
CA PHE A 289 10.06 1.80 -14.58
C PHE A 289 11.26 0.93 -14.94
N HIS A 290 11.03 -0.34 -15.21
CA HIS A 290 12.13 -1.27 -15.52
C HIS A 290 12.47 -1.35 -17.01
N GLU A 291 11.55 -0.94 -17.89
CA GLU A 291 11.80 -0.96 -19.34
C GLU A 291 12.55 0.29 -19.82
N HIS A 292 12.16 1.47 -19.32
CA HIS A 292 12.67 2.74 -19.84
C HIS A 292 13.14 3.73 -18.77
N LEU A 293 12.34 3.98 -17.73
CA LEU A 293 12.57 5.12 -16.82
C LEU A 293 13.85 4.96 -16.02
N ILE A 294 14.03 3.86 -15.31
CA ILE A 294 15.24 3.61 -14.53
C ILE A 294 16.47 3.45 -15.44
N PRO A 295 16.42 2.62 -16.52
CA PRO A 295 17.56 2.48 -17.41
C PRO A 295 18.05 3.79 -18.04
N ASN A 296 17.16 4.69 -18.41
CA ASN A 296 17.47 5.90 -19.14
C ASN A 296 17.66 7.16 -18.27
N SER A 297 17.47 7.06 -16.96
CA SER A 297 17.66 8.18 -16.03
C SER A 297 18.93 8.05 -15.19
N PRO A 298 19.51 9.15 -14.70
CA PRO A 298 20.47 9.11 -13.61
C PRO A 298 19.85 8.44 -12.38
N ALA A 299 20.66 7.75 -11.58
CA ALA A 299 20.18 7.19 -10.31
C ALA A 299 19.68 8.32 -9.40
N LYS A 300 18.49 8.14 -8.83
CA LYS A 300 17.91 9.04 -7.85
C LYS A 300 18.34 8.62 -6.44
N PRO A 301 18.33 9.51 -5.44
CA PRO A 301 18.76 9.21 -4.08
C PRO A 301 17.73 8.37 -3.31
N LEU A 302 17.34 7.24 -3.87
CA LEU A 302 16.30 6.37 -3.30
C LEU A 302 16.91 5.13 -2.65
N ARG A 303 16.36 4.76 -1.49
CA ARG A 303 16.53 3.46 -0.83
C ARG A 303 15.22 2.70 -0.92
N ILE A 304 15.23 1.52 -1.51
CA ILE A 304 14.01 0.81 -1.91
C ILE A 304 14.01 -0.60 -1.33
N TRP A 305 12.97 -0.96 -0.60
CA TRP A 305 12.68 -2.34 -0.21
C TRP A 305 11.49 -2.85 -1.00
N MET A 306 11.63 -4.04 -1.58
CA MET A 306 10.61 -4.67 -2.43
C MET A 306 10.44 -6.14 -2.08
N GLU A 307 9.19 -6.61 -2.10
CA GLU A 307 8.84 -8.02 -1.94
C GLU A 307 7.90 -8.47 -3.06
N VAL A 308 8.00 -9.76 -3.44
CA VAL A 308 7.02 -10.44 -4.28
C VAL A 308 6.92 -11.92 -3.90
N GLY A 309 5.69 -12.44 -3.83
CA GLY A 309 5.42 -13.86 -3.59
C GLY A 309 5.56 -14.72 -4.86
N ASP A 310 5.90 -16.00 -4.70
CA ASP A 310 6.00 -16.97 -5.82
C ASP A 310 4.65 -17.28 -6.49
N ARG A 311 3.54 -17.01 -5.78
CA ARG A 311 2.15 -17.18 -6.24
C ARG A 311 1.46 -15.84 -6.48
N ASP A 312 2.22 -14.80 -6.71
CA ASP A 312 1.69 -13.47 -7.02
C ASP A 312 0.88 -13.46 -8.31
N LEU A 313 0.16 -12.39 -8.59
CA LEU A 313 -0.80 -12.29 -9.68
C LEU A 313 -0.17 -12.54 -11.05
N LEU A 314 -0.92 -13.21 -11.88
CA LEU A 314 -0.69 -13.36 -13.31
C LEU A 314 -2.03 -13.13 -14.01
N ASN A 315 -2.13 -12.06 -14.78
CA ASN A 315 -3.35 -11.68 -15.52
C ASN A 315 -3.11 -11.72 -17.04
N PRO A 316 -2.93 -12.90 -17.67
CA PRO A 316 -2.58 -12.99 -19.09
C PRO A 316 -3.68 -12.50 -20.03
N ASN A 317 -4.91 -12.37 -19.52
CA ASN A 317 -6.08 -11.96 -20.30
C ASN A 317 -6.46 -10.48 -20.15
N VAL A 318 -5.74 -9.74 -19.32
CA VAL A 318 -5.89 -8.29 -19.20
C VAL A 318 -4.90 -7.64 -20.15
N MET A 319 -5.29 -7.38 -21.37
CA MET A 319 -4.42 -7.02 -22.49
C MET A 319 -3.37 -8.12 -22.77
N THR A 320 -3.34 -8.68 -23.97
CA THR A 320 -2.46 -9.79 -24.37
C THR A 320 -1.01 -9.36 -24.63
N ASP A 321 -0.54 -8.35 -23.89
CA ASP A 321 0.78 -7.73 -24.03
C ASP A 321 1.89 -8.42 -23.21
N GLN A 322 1.53 -9.42 -22.41
CA GLN A 322 2.42 -10.14 -21.48
C GLN A 322 3.05 -9.28 -20.37
N MET A 323 2.51 -8.08 -20.14
CA MET A 323 3.02 -7.13 -19.13
C MET A 323 2.23 -7.17 -17.81
N HIS A 324 1.53 -8.30 -17.52
CA HIS A 324 0.67 -8.48 -16.34
C HIS A 324 1.10 -9.66 -15.47
N ASP A 325 2.41 -9.88 -15.34
CA ASP A 325 3.03 -10.84 -14.44
C ASP A 325 3.78 -10.10 -13.33
N TRP A 326 3.22 -10.08 -12.12
CA TRP A 326 3.82 -9.39 -10.97
C TRP A 326 5.19 -9.93 -10.59
N VAL A 327 5.39 -11.25 -10.68
CA VAL A 327 6.71 -11.86 -10.38
C VAL A 327 7.75 -11.35 -11.36
N VAL A 328 7.46 -11.43 -12.66
CA VAL A 328 8.39 -10.97 -13.72
C VAL A 328 8.66 -9.47 -13.60
N ALA A 329 7.62 -8.67 -13.34
CA ALA A 329 7.76 -7.22 -13.20
C ALA A 329 8.68 -6.84 -12.02
N ASN A 330 8.50 -7.47 -10.84
CA ASN A 330 9.33 -7.21 -9.67
C ASN A 330 10.77 -7.75 -9.84
N GLU A 331 10.98 -8.88 -10.51
CA GLU A 331 12.31 -9.37 -10.88
C GLU A 331 13.02 -8.41 -11.85
N ASN A 332 12.29 -7.85 -12.82
CA ASN A 332 12.82 -6.86 -13.73
C ASN A 332 13.19 -5.55 -13.01
N MET A 333 12.37 -5.12 -12.05
CA MET A 333 12.72 -3.99 -11.17
C MET A 333 14.05 -4.24 -10.45
N ALA A 334 14.22 -5.41 -9.81
CA ALA A 334 15.46 -5.76 -9.13
C ALA A 334 16.68 -5.71 -10.07
N LYS A 335 16.54 -6.18 -11.32
CA LYS A 335 17.62 -6.13 -12.33
C LYS A 335 18.07 -4.70 -12.63
N VAL A 336 17.13 -3.80 -12.90
CA VAL A 336 17.47 -2.42 -13.27
C VAL A 336 17.99 -1.62 -12.09
N LEU A 337 17.47 -1.85 -10.87
CA LEU A 337 17.97 -1.23 -9.65
C LEU A 337 19.42 -1.67 -9.37
N ALA A 338 19.73 -2.96 -9.51
CA ALA A 338 21.09 -3.48 -9.40
C ALA A 338 22.03 -2.84 -10.44
N ALA A 339 21.61 -2.81 -11.70
CA ALA A 339 22.41 -2.26 -12.80
C ALA A 339 22.70 -0.76 -12.63
N LYS A 340 21.82 -0.02 -11.97
CA LYS A 340 21.96 1.41 -11.69
C LYS A 340 22.67 1.72 -10.37
N GLY A 341 22.97 0.71 -9.54
CA GLY A 341 23.64 0.88 -8.26
C GLY A 341 22.80 1.53 -7.18
N TYR A 342 21.49 1.30 -7.19
CA TYR A 342 20.62 1.76 -6.11
C TYR A 342 20.89 1.01 -4.81
N HIS A 343 20.66 1.66 -3.67
CA HIS A 343 20.45 0.97 -2.41
C HIS A 343 19.08 0.32 -2.45
N TYR A 344 19.03 -0.99 -2.70
CA TYR A 344 17.79 -1.75 -2.74
C TYR A 344 17.91 -3.11 -2.09
N GLN A 345 16.81 -3.60 -1.55
CA GLN A 345 16.66 -4.99 -1.12
C GLN A 345 15.42 -5.57 -1.78
N PHE A 346 15.61 -6.66 -2.52
CA PHE A 346 14.54 -7.41 -3.15
C PHE A 346 14.38 -8.76 -2.47
N VAL A 347 13.17 -9.08 -2.05
CA VAL A 347 12.80 -10.27 -1.31
C VAL A 347 11.79 -11.08 -2.10
N PHE A 348 12.23 -12.19 -2.68
CA PHE A 348 11.35 -13.17 -3.29
C PHE A 348 10.93 -14.17 -2.24
N VAL A 349 9.62 -14.45 -2.11
CA VAL A 349 9.07 -15.25 -1.02
C VAL A 349 8.35 -16.48 -1.54
N ARG A 350 8.75 -17.66 -1.07
CA ARG A 350 8.10 -18.93 -1.41
C ARG A 350 6.82 -19.12 -0.62
N ASN A 351 5.83 -19.78 -1.21
CA ASN A 351 4.51 -20.06 -0.62
C ASN A 351 3.72 -18.79 -0.25
N ALA A 352 3.90 -17.73 -1.02
CA ALA A 352 3.29 -16.43 -0.79
C ALA A 352 2.45 -15.97 -1.99
N GLY A 353 1.27 -15.42 -1.72
CA GLY A 353 0.38 -14.82 -2.70
C GLY A 353 0.58 -13.32 -2.87
N HIS A 354 -0.38 -12.68 -3.53
CA HIS A 354 -0.38 -11.24 -3.73
C HIS A 354 -0.60 -10.49 -2.41
N THR A 355 0.32 -9.59 -2.07
CA THR A 355 0.31 -8.85 -0.78
C THR A 355 0.05 -9.77 0.42
N ASP A 356 0.79 -10.88 0.47
CA ASP A 356 0.56 -11.91 1.48
C ASP A 356 0.72 -11.38 2.89
N HIS A 357 -0.36 -11.48 3.68
CA HIS A 357 -0.40 -10.92 5.02
C HIS A 357 0.59 -11.60 5.97
N ALA A 358 0.79 -12.91 5.85
CA ALA A 358 1.74 -13.63 6.70
C ALA A 358 3.19 -13.22 6.39
N VAL A 359 3.49 -12.95 5.10
CA VAL A 359 4.80 -12.41 4.70
C VAL A 359 5.01 -11.01 5.26
N LYS A 360 4.01 -10.12 5.17
CA LYS A 360 4.10 -8.80 5.79
C LYS A 360 4.33 -8.91 7.29
N GLN A 361 3.60 -9.79 7.97
CA GLN A 361 3.78 -10.02 9.40
C GLN A 361 5.17 -10.57 9.77
N GLN A 362 5.78 -11.36 8.91
CA GLN A 362 7.14 -11.84 9.11
C GLN A 362 8.18 -10.73 8.90
N THR A 363 8.05 -9.94 7.82
CA THR A 363 9.16 -9.13 7.27
C THR A 363 9.09 -7.64 7.62
N LEU A 364 7.95 -7.12 8.11
CA LEU A 364 7.75 -5.69 8.31
C LEU A 364 8.79 -5.02 9.22
N PRO A 365 9.22 -5.61 10.35
CA PRO A 365 10.25 -4.99 11.19
C PRO A 365 11.56 -4.77 10.46
N GLU A 366 12.13 -5.81 9.81
CA GLU A 366 13.40 -5.74 9.09
C GLU A 366 13.29 -4.87 7.83
N ALA A 367 12.15 -4.88 7.15
CA ALA A 367 11.88 -3.99 6.01
C ALA A 367 11.91 -2.51 6.42
N LEU A 368 11.30 -2.17 7.56
CA LEU A 368 11.35 -0.83 8.13
C LEU A 368 12.78 -0.45 8.51
N GLU A 369 13.52 -1.32 9.21
CA GLU A 369 14.91 -1.05 9.55
C GLU A 369 15.79 -0.85 8.32
N TYR A 370 15.58 -1.67 7.27
CA TYR A 370 16.30 -1.52 6.02
C TYR A 370 16.05 -0.16 5.36
N VAL A 371 14.80 0.26 5.22
CA VAL A 371 14.51 1.55 4.56
C VAL A 371 14.97 2.74 5.41
N TRP A 372 15.03 2.62 6.73
CA TRP A 372 15.49 3.66 7.63
C TRP A 372 17.00 3.61 7.92
N ALA A 373 17.73 2.65 7.37
CA ALA A 373 19.18 2.57 7.52
C ALA A 373 19.86 3.87 7.05
N GLY A 374 20.85 4.31 7.81
CA GLY A 374 21.59 5.56 7.54
C GLY A 374 20.89 6.86 7.93
N TYR A 375 19.64 6.82 8.40
CA TYR A 375 19.00 8.00 8.96
C TYR A 375 19.58 8.31 10.35
N SER A 376 20.07 9.54 10.55
CA SER A 376 20.64 9.94 11.82
C SER A 376 19.53 10.21 12.83
N LEU A 377 19.50 9.41 13.89
CA LEU A 377 18.60 9.68 15.02
C LEU A 377 18.99 11.02 15.68
N PRO A 378 18.04 11.92 15.96
CA PRO A 378 18.32 13.12 16.72
C PRO A 378 18.95 12.77 18.08
N GLY A 379 20.20 13.15 18.30
CA GLY A 379 20.94 12.89 19.55
C GLY A 379 21.88 11.68 19.54
N ALA A 380 21.94 10.89 18.50
CA ALA A 380 23.02 9.93 18.29
C ALA A 380 24.33 10.73 18.03
N LYS A 381 25.20 10.81 19.02
CA LYS A 381 26.58 11.27 18.79
C LYS A 381 27.31 10.15 18.03
N ASN A 382 27.81 10.45 16.84
CA ASN A 382 28.78 9.62 16.12
C ASN A 382 30.01 9.33 17.00
#